data_524f3efb4a73e726892256f47a3729d6
#
_entry.id   524f3efb4a73e726892256f47a3729d6
#
_cell.length_a   1.000
_cell.length_b   1.000
_cell.length_c   1.000
_cell.angle_alpha   90.00
_cell.angle_beta   90.00
_cell.angle_gamma   90.00
#
_symmetry.space_group_name_H-M   'P 1'
#
loop_
_entity.id
_entity.type
_entity.pdbx_description
1 polymer ?
#
loop_
_entity_poly.entity_id
_entity_poly.type
_entity_poly.pdbx_seq_one_letter_code
_entity_poly.pdbx_strand_id
1 'polypeptide(L)'
;MADPGYRPRETPLAPLVPAAPRRTRPPRRVFVLRRVVALLVLLLVLVVAVRACGGPDGPAGEGAAPSVSSTVSPPSSPSPSPSSAAPSPIAAPASTSVAESRPVEMAVPSIGLRAGFEAGDCRVVGEALDPATLREACAYTSPDRPYSLPGSAARDVVVIAGHTGAGVPAVFNSLYDGRAKRHNVSIGDVLYLRTEASGGDWLTYVATDLHEPKKDGLAESAEIWGTGATPGRLLTISCIQPANPLADSVQNAVVGWRFDRVVSEEQVRANMGE
;
A
#
# COMPACT_ATOMS: atom_id res chain seq x y z
N MET A 1 -2.71 22.87 72.13
CA MET A 1 -3.74 21.93 71.66
C MET A 1 -3.23 21.43 70.33
N ALA A 2 -2.72 20.20 70.30
CA ALA A 2 -2.22 19.54 69.08
C ALA A 2 -3.32 18.65 68.53
N ASP A 3 -3.56 18.72 67.17
CA ASP A 3 -4.58 17.95 66.45
C ASP A 3 -4.09 16.50 66.29
N PRO A 4 -4.81 15.49 66.83
CA PRO A 4 -4.41 14.07 66.69
C PRO A 4 -5.08 13.35 65.56
N GLY A 5 -4.86 13.74 64.30
CA GLY A 5 -5.61 13.14 63.18
C GLY A 5 -4.87 12.86 61.87
N TYR A 6 -3.60 13.16 61.70
CA TYR A 6 -2.89 12.92 60.46
C TYR A 6 -2.27 11.52 60.43
N ARG A 7 -2.95 10.55 59.73
CA ARG A 7 -2.34 9.28 59.32
C ARG A 7 -1.80 9.45 57.93
N PRO A 8 -0.50 9.21 57.63
CA PRO A 8 0.02 9.16 56.28
C PRO A 8 -0.65 8.01 55.52
N ARG A 9 -1.13 8.28 54.31
CA ARG A 9 -1.59 7.23 53.37
C ARG A 9 -0.36 6.43 52.98
N GLU A 10 -0.34 5.15 53.33
CA GLU A 10 0.61 4.18 52.76
C GLU A 10 0.31 4.03 51.28
N THR A 11 1.25 4.41 50.42
CA THR A 11 1.21 4.19 48.97
C THR A 11 1.40 2.69 48.76
N PRO A 12 0.47 1.98 48.06
CA PRO A 12 0.69 0.57 47.76
C PRO A 12 1.92 0.43 46.89
N LEU A 13 2.87 -0.43 47.31
CA LEU A 13 4.01 -0.83 46.50
C LEU A 13 3.50 -1.51 45.20
N ALA A 14 3.87 -0.94 44.06
CA ALA A 14 3.58 -1.54 42.76
C ALA A 14 4.21 -2.95 42.70
N PRO A 15 3.51 -3.96 42.15
CA PRO A 15 4.07 -5.29 41.99
C PRO A 15 5.30 -5.25 41.10
N LEU A 16 6.41 -5.84 41.56
CA LEU A 16 7.62 -6.05 40.79
C LEU A 16 7.29 -6.97 39.61
N VAL A 17 7.10 -6.40 38.41
CA VAL A 17 6.99 -7.18 37.16
C VAL A 17 8.38 -7.75 36.88
N PRO A 18 8.55 -9.07 36.78
CA PRO A 18 9.83 -9.65 36.39
C PRO A 18 10.23 -9.19 35.00
N ALA A 19 11.44 -8.65 34.87
CA ALA A 19 11.98 -8.20 33.59
C ALA A 19 11.97 -9.35 32.57
N ALA A 20 11.35 -9.11 31.41
CA ALA A 20 11.32 -10.07 30.32
C ALA A 20 12.75 -10.49 29.90
N PRO A 21 13.01 -11.76 29.58
CA PRO A 21 14.33 -12.24 29.21
C PRO A 21 14.83 -11.49 27.97
N ARG A 22 15.96 -10.80 28.08
CA ARG A 22 16.62 -10.16 26.94
C ARG A 22 16.97 -11.20 25.91
N ARG A 23 16.31 -11.20 24.75
CA ARG A 23 16.69 -12.01 23.59
C ARG A 23 18.07 -11.57 23.11
N THR A 24 19.09 -12.39 23.35
CA THR A 24 20.44 -12.19 22.85
C THR A 24 20.41 -12.33 21.33
N ARG A 25 20.77 -11.26 20.61
CA ARG A 25 20.94 -11.30 19.16
C ARG A 25 22.02 -12.32 18.79
N PRO A 26 21.79 -13.23 17.84
CA PRO A 26 22.82 -14.18 17.43
C PRO A 26 24.06 -13.44 16.93
N PRO A 27 25.29 -13.94 17.23
CA PRO A 27 26.53 -13.28 16.87
C PRO A 27 26.64 -13.12 15.35
N ARG A 28 27.12 -11.97 14.88
CA ARG A 28 27.29 -11.62 13.45
C ARG A 28 27.96 -12.74 12.63
N ARG A 29 28.82 -13.56 13.26
CA ARG A 29 29.52 -14.70 12.63
C ARG A 29 28.55 -15.77 12.10
N VAL A 30 27.45 -16.03 12.77
CA VAL A 30 26.44 -17.02 12.31
C VAL A 30 25.71 -16.50 11.05
N PHE A 31 25.49 -15.20 10.95
CA PHE A 31 24.86 -14.58 9.79
C PHE A 31 25.77 -14.60 8.55
N VAL A 32 27.07 -14.33 8.75
CA VAL A 32 28.07 -14.38 7.70
C VAL A 32 28.25 -15.80 7.19
N LEU A 33 28.35 -16.79 8.10
CA LEU A 33 28.48 -18.20 7.73
C LEU A 33 27.29 -18.70 6.90
N ARG A 34 26.06 -18.36 7.30
CA ARG A 34 24.85 -18.72 6.53
C ARG A 34 24.84 -18.10 5.13
N ARG A 35 25.29 -16.85 4.97
CA ARG A 35 25.41 -16.20 3.66
C ARG A 35 26.47 -16.86 2.78
N VAL A 36 27.63 -17.19 3.34
CA VAL A 36 28.70 -17.87 2.60
C VAL A 36 28.25 -19.25 2.13
N VAL A 37 27.60 -20.02 2.98
CA VAL A 37 27.06 -21.35 2.61
C VAL A 37 26.00 -21.21 1.50
N ALA A 38 25.08 -20.23 1.61
CA ALA A 38 24.08 -20.00 0.58
C ALA A 38 24.69 -19.61 -0.77
N LEU A 39 25.72 -18.76 -0.79
CA LEU A 39 26.45 -18.38 -2.01
C LEU A 39 27.18 -19.58 -2.63
N LEU A 40 27.81 -20.44 -1.82
CA LEU A 40 28.47 -21.64 -2.32
C LEU A 40 27.50 -22.63 -2.94
N VAL A 41 26.33 -22.82 -2.33
CA VAL A 41 25.26 -23.66 -2.89
C VAL A 41 24.74 -23.09 -4.21
N LEU A 42 24.54 -21.76 -4.28
CA LEU A 42 24.08 -21.11 -5.50
C LEU A 42 25.10 -21.22 -6.64
N LEU A 43 26.40 -21.09 -6.31
CA LEU A 43 27.49 -21.24 -7.27
C LEU A 43 27.60 -22.67 -7.77
N LEU A 44 27.39 -23.66 -6.88
CA LEU A 44 27.37 -25.08 -7.25
C LEU A 44 26.22 -25.40 -8.21
N VAL A 45 25.00 -24.89 -7.92
CA VAL A 45 23.83 -25.06 -8.80
C VAL A 45 24.08 -24.41 -10.15
N LEU A 46 24.69 -23.19 -10.19
CA LEU A 46 25.00 -22.51 -11.43
C LEU A 46 26.01 -23.31 -12.29
N VAL A 47 27.06 -23.86 -11.67
CA VAL A 47 28.06 -24.69 -12.35
C VAL A 47 27.42 -25.96 -12.92
N VAL A 48 26.52 -26.62 -12.17
CA VAL A 48 25.79 -27.79 -12.64
C VAL A 48 24.87 -27.45 -13.82
N ALA A 49 24.15 -26.31 -13.76
CA ALA A 49 23.28 -25.84 -14.84
C ALA A 49 24.05 -25.51 -16.11
N VAL A 50 25.21 -24.87 -16.00
CA VAL A 50 26.08 -24.55 -17.17
C VAL A 50 26.64 -25.83 -17.80
N ARG A 51 26.97 -26.83 -16.98
CA ARG A 51 27.43 -28.13 -17.51
C ARG A 51 26.33 -28.98 -18.14
N ALA A 52 25.07 -28.78 -17.75
CA ALA A 52 23.92 -29.49 -18.31
C ALA A 52 23.40 -28.93 -19.65
N CYS A 53 23.76 -27.68 -20.00
CA CYS A 53 23.33 -27.01 -21.23
C CYS A 53 24.36 -27.01 -22.37
N GLY A 54 25.41 -27.84 -22.29
CA GLY A 54 26.39 -28.00 -23.35
C GLY A 54 26.11 -29.22 -24.23
N GLY A 55 25.28 -29.07 -25.26
CA GLY A 55 25.05 -30.05 -26.32
C GLY A 55 24.82 -29.34 -27.68
N PRO A 56 25.24 -29.91 -28.82
CA PRO A 56 25.72 -29.15 -29.97
C PRO A 56 24.67 -28.77 -31.04
N ASP A 57 25.09 -27.82 -31.83
CA ASP A 57 24.54 -27.22 -33.05
C ASP A 57 23.72 -28.10 -34.01
N GLY A 58 22.72 -27.44 -34.67
CA GLY A 58 22.09 -27.92 -35.88
C GLY A 58 21.18 -26.83 -36.51
N PRO A 59 21.05 -26.72 -37.83
CA PRO A 59 21.17 -25.46 -38.55
C PRO A 59 19.85 -24.80 -38.96
N ALA A 60 20.04 -23.62 -39.58
CA ALA A 60 19.12 -22.66 -40.18
C ALA A 60 18.00 -23.26 -41.06
N GLY A 61 16.83 -22.61 -40.99
CA GLY A 61 15.72 -22.75 -41.92
C GLY A 61 15.08 -21.40 -42.20
N GLU A 62 15.39 -20.87 -43.35
CA GLU A 62 14.87 -19.70 -44.04
C GLU A 62 13.41 -19.95 -44.50
N GLY A 63 12.53 -18.94 -44.50
CA GLY A 63 11.22 -19.08 -45.11
C GLY A 63 10.27 -17.89 -44.91
N ALA A 64 10.47 -16.87 -45.71
CA ALA A 64 9.50 -16.14 -46.57
C ALA A 64 8.15 -15.64 -45.94
N ALA A 65 8.00 -14.34 -46.04
CA ALA A 65 6.73 -13.62 -46.07
C ALA A 65 5.92 -13.97 -47.35
N PRO A 66 4.60 -13.73 -47.38
CA PRO A 66 4.14 -12.70 -48.30
C PRO A 66 3.11 -11.70 -47.74
N SER A 67 3.29 -10.50 -48.16
CA SER A 67 2.34 -9.40 -48.20
C SER A 67 1.16 -9.70 -49.11
N VAL A 68 -0.03 -9.24 -48.74
CA VAL A 68 -1.05 -8.84 -49.72
C VAL A 68 -1.84 -7.64 -49.18
N SER A 69 -1.78 -6.63 -50.02
CA SER A 69 -2.54 -5.39 -50.01
C SER A 69 -3.97 -5.56 -50.53
N SER A 70 -4.73 -4.48 -50.36
CA SER A 70 -5.89 -4.00 -51.14
C SER A 70 -7.22 -4.10 -50.42
N THR A 71 -8.14 -3.15 -50.35
CA THR A 71 -8.45 -1.96 -51.14
C THR A 71 -9.68 -1.30 -50.52
N VAL A 72 -9.67 0.03 -50.29
CA VAL A 72 -10.54 1.11 -50.79
C VAL A 72 -12.05 0.77 -50.96
N SER A 73 -13.03 1.45 -50.52
CA SER A 73 -13.49 2.84 -50.32
C SER A 73 -14.99 2.87 -50.00
N PRO A 74 -15.56 4.05 -49.59
CA PRO A 74 -16.90 4.18 -49.04
C PRO A 74 -17.95 4.45 -50.13
N PRO A 75 -19.20 4.70 -49.95
CA PRO A 75 -19.79 5.79 -49.19
C PRO A 75 -21.23 5.53 -48.64
N SER A 76 -21.72 6.50 -47.89
CA SER A 76 -23.08 7.09 -47.95
C SER A 76 -23.78 7.20 -46.61
N SER A 77 -23.86 8.43 -46.14
CA SER A 77 -24.93 8.91 -45.26
C SER A 77 -26.31 8.75 -45.86
N PRO A 78 -27.35 8.61 -45.02
CA PRO A 78 -28.15 9.82 -44.81
C PRO A 78 -28.52 10.04 -43.33
N SER A 79 -28.53 11.31 -42.98
CA SER A 79 -29.17 11.91 -41.81
C SER A 79 -30.67 11.67 -41.82
N PRO A 80 -31.30 11.46 -40.63
CA PRO A 80 -32.54 12.12 -40.39
C PRO A 80 -32.51 12.99 -39.09
N SER A 81 -33.20 14.05 -39.23
CA SER A 81 -33.55 15.15 -38.35
C SER A 81 -33.95 14.83 -36.91
N PRO A 82 -33.88 15.87 -36.06
CA PRO A 82 -33.91 15.74 -34.60
C PRO A 82 -35.33 15.58 -34.07
N SER A 83 -35.56 14.51 -33.35
CA SER A 83 -36.70 14.42 -32.46
C SER A 83 -36.33 15.10 -31.14
N SER A 84 -36.97 16.24 -30.91
CA SER A 84 -36.87 16.99 -29.66
C SER A 84 -37.53 16.18 -28.53
N ALA A 85 -36.74 15.42 -27.80
CA ALA A 85 -37.14 14.86 -26.53
C ALA A 85 -36.76 15.86 -25.44
N ALA A 86 -37.74 16.29 -24.66
CA ALA A 86 -37.57 17.13 -23.49
C ALA A 86 -36.53 16.51 -22.55
N PRO A 87 -35.60 17.28 -21.95
CA PRO A 87 -34.64 16.74 -20.99
C PRO A 87 -35.40 16.24 -19.75
N SER A 88 -35.37 14.92 -19.54
CA SER A 88 -35.72 14.34 -18.24
C SER A 88 -34.84 14.99 -17.18
N PRO A 89 -35.36 15.34 -16.00
CA PRO A 89 -34.53 15.85 -14.92
C PRO A 89 -33.47 14.79 -14.61
N ILE A 90 -32.21 15.18 -14.79
CA ILE A 90 -31.06 14.37 -14.36
C ILE A 90 -31.23 14.21 -12.85
N ALA A 91 -31.64 13.03 -12.42
CA ALA A 91 -31.62 12.68 -11.00
C ALA A 91 -30.18 12.89 -10.53
N ALA A 92 -30.00 13.77 -9.55
CA ALA A 92 -28.71 13.92 -8.88
C ALA A 92 -28.28 12.51 -8.42
N PRO A 93 -27.04 12.10 -8.67
CA PRO A 93 -26.56 10.77 -8.25
C PRO A 93 -26.84 10.65 -6.75
N ALA A 94 -27.63 9.65 -6.36
CA ALA A 94 -27.82 9.31 -4.96
C ALA A 94 -26.42 9.07 -4.38
N SER A 95 -26.03 9.84 -3.38
CA SER A 95 -24.75 9.66 -2.71
C SER A 95 -24.75 8.27 -2.09
N THR A 96 -24.12 7.30 -2.74
CA THR A 96 -24.03 5.94 -2.24
C THR A 96 -23.20 5.97 -0.97
N SER A 97 -23.80 5.62 0.16
CA SER A 97 -23.11 5.49 1.43
C SER A 97 -22.50 4.10 1.53
N VAL A 98 -21.21 4.01 1.81
CA VAL A 98 -20.49 2.76 2.04
C VAL A 98 -20.14 2.66 3.52
N ALA A 99 -20.58 1.60 4.17
CA ALA A 99 -20.26 1.31 5.58
C ALA A 99 -18.76 1.03 5.75
N GLU A 100 -18.23 1.31 6.95
CA GLU A 100 -16.86 0.94 7.30
C GLU A 100 -16.69 -0.59 7.22
N SER A 101 -15.70 -1.04 6.44
CA SER A 101 -15.39 -2.46 6.28
C SER A 101 -13.97 -2.67 5.77
N ARG A 102 -13.51 -3.92 5.79
CA ARG A 102 -12.14 -4.25 5.36
C ARG A 102 -11.93 -3.90 3.89
N PRO A 103 -10.78 -3.31 3.54
CA PRO A 103 -10.41 -3.09 2.16
C PRO A 103 -10.08 -4.42 1.48
N VAL A 104 -10.46 -4.55 0.21
CA VAL A 104 -10.18 -5.74 -0.61
C VAL A 104 -9.29 -5.44 -1.80
N GLU A 105 -9.34 -4.21 -2.32
CA GLU A 105 -8.55 -3.79 -3.47
C GLU A 105 -8.30 -2.29 -3.46
N MET A 106 -7.10 -1.88 -3.89
CA MET A 106 -6.70 -0.48 -4.01
C MET A 106 -6.00 -0.25 -5.34
N ALA A 107 -6.23 0.90 -5.98
CA ALA A 107 -5.53 1.33 -7.17
C ALA A 107 -5.17 2.81 -7.11
N VAL A 108 -3.97 3.15 -7.61
CA VAL A 108 -3.53 4.53 -7.87
C VAL A 108 -3.02 4.57 -9.31
N PRO A 109 -3.88 4.97 -10.28
CA PRO A 109 -3.57 4.86 -11.70
C PRO A 109 -2.36 5.65 -12.15
N SER A 110 -2.13 6.84 -11.58
CA SER A 110 -1.01 7.73 -11.95
C SER A 110 0.37 7.09 -11.78
N ILE A 111 0.49 6.11 -10.88
CA ILE A 111 1.74 5.38 -10.60
C ILE A 111 1.65 3.87 -10.93
N GLY A 112 0.56 3.45 -11.57
CA GLY A 112 0.31 2.04 -11.91
C GLY A 112 0.21 1.11 -10.71
N LEU A 113 -0.16 1.62 -9.53
CA LEU A 113 -0.33 0.81 -8.34
C LEU A 113 -1.66 0.06 -8.39
N ARG A 114 -1.60 -1.25 -8.16
CA ARG A 114 -2.74 -2.11 -7.79
C ARG A 114 -2.33 -2.98 -6.61
N ALA A 115 -3.16 -3.06 -5.59
CA ALA A 115 -2.90 -3.82 -4.38
C ALA A 115 -4.14 -4.58 -3.92
N GLY A 116 -3.98 -5.88 -3.66
CA GLY A 116 -4.89 -6.66 -2.83
C GLY A 116 -4.56 -6.48 -1.35
N PHE A 117 -5.40 -7.03 -0.49
CA PHE A 117 -5.28 -6.89 0.95
C PHE A 117 -5.21 -8.23 1.67
N GLU A 118 -4.41 -8.28 2.72
CA GLU A 118 -4.41 -9.37 3.68
C GLU A 118 -5.77 -9.47 4.37
N ALA A 119 -6.20 -10.69 4.69
CA ALA A 119 -7.52 -10.94 5.31
C ALA A 119 -7.65 -10.39 6.74
N GLY A 120 -6.53 -10.04 7.39
CA GLY A 120 -6.48 -9.57 8.76
C GLY A 120 -5.95 -8.14 8.90
N ASP A 121 -5.79 -7.72 10.15
CA ASP A 121 -5.12 -6.46 10.46
C ASP A 121 -3.61 -6.56 10.22
N CYS A 122 -2.97 -5.42 9.97
CA CYS A 122 -1.51 -5.35 9.98
C CYS A 122 -0.95 -5.90 11.29
N ARG A 123 0.06 -6.77 11.20
CA ARG A 123 0.81 -7.17 12.38
C ARG A 123 1.63 -6.00 12.90
N VAL A 124 1.89 -6.01 14.20
CA VAL A 124 2.83 -5.08 14.85
C VAL A 124 3.99 -5.89 15.41
N VAL A 125 5.19 -5.59 14.98
CA VAL A 125 6.42 -6.25 15.43
C VAL A 125 7.42 -5.19 15.89
N GLY A 126 7.72 -5.18 17.19
CA GLY A 126 8.65 -4.20 17.76
C GLY A 126 8.23 -2.74 17.52
N GLU A 127 6.95 -2.43 17.73
CA GLU A 127 6.33 -1.10 17.55
C GLU A 127 6.21 -0.62 16.09
N ALA A 128 6.54 -1.47 15.11
CA ALA A 128 6.41 -1.16 13.69
C ALA A 128 5.31 -2.00 13.03
N LEU A 129 4.61 -1.41 12.08
CA LEU A 129 3.69 -2.14 11.21
C LEU A 129 4.51 -3.09 10.33
N ASP A 130 4.13 -4.35 10.32
CA ASP A 130 4.81 -5.44 9.60
C ASP A 130 3.79 -6.30 8.85
N PRO A 131 3.37 -5.89 7.63
CA PRO A 131 2.50 -6.69 6.80
C PRO A 131 3.01 -8.13 6.67
N ALA A 132 2.12 -9.12 6.62
CA ALA A 132 2.52 -10.53 6.63
C ALA A 132 3.16 -10.96 5.31
N THR A 133 2.78 -10.31 4.19
CA THR A 133 3.24 -10.64 2.85
C THR A 133 3.92 -9.45 2.16
N LEU A 134 4.76 -9.73 1.15
CA LEU A 134 5.34 -8.68 0.31
C LEU A 134 4.37 -8.17 -0.76
N ARG A 135 3.30 -8.91 -1.09
CA ARG A 135 2.47 -8.68 -2.27
C ARG A 135 1.12 -8.05 -1.97
N GLU A 136 0.73 -8.02 -0.72
CA GLU A 136 -0.56 -7.49 -0.27
C GLU A 136 -0.33 -6.37 0.73
N ALA A 137 -1.26 -5.43 0.74
CA ALA A 137 -1.35 -4.40 1.75
C ALA A 137 -2.15 -4.91 2.96
N CYS A 138 -2.11 -4.21 4.07
CA CYS A 138 -2.96 -4.48 5.22
C CYS A 138 -3.56 -3.18 5.77
N ALA A 139 -4.76 -3.26 6.32
CA ALA A 139 -5.35 -2.19 7.12
C ALA A 139 -4.90 -2.35 8.58
N TYR A 140 -4.65 -1.24 9.24
CA TYR A 140 -4.25 -1.23 10.65
C TYR A 140 -5.35 -0.62 11.51
N THR A 141 -5.85 -1.40 12.45
CA THR A 141 -6.73 -0.95 13.51
C THR A 141 -6.05 -1.26 14.85
N SER A 142 -6.18 -0.39 15.82
CA SER A 142 -5.60 -0.57 17.15
C SER A 142 -6.65 -0.30 18.22
N PRO A 143 -6.77 -1.16 19.24
CA PRO A 143 -7.63 -0.88 20.39
C PRO A 143 -7.26 0.39 21.14
N ASP A 144 -5.96 0.75 21.14
CA ASP A 144 -5.43 1.92 21.87
C ASP A 144 -5.56 3.21 21.05
N ARG A 145 -5.72 3.07 19.73
CA ARG A 145 -5.95 4.17 18.79
C ARG A 145 -7.05 3.73 17.84
N PRO A 146 -8.28 4.24 17.99
CA PRO A 146 -9.44 3.76 17.23
C PRO A 146 -9.39 4.25 15.79
N TYR A 147 -8.37 3.80 15.04
CA TYR A 147 -8.32 4.01 13.60
C TYR A 147 -9.52 3.33 12.94
N SER A 148 -10.09 4.01 11.96
CA SER A 148 -11.24 3.51 11.24
C SER A 148 -10.86 2.51 10.16
N LEU A 149 -11.77 1.59 9.87
CA LEU A 149 -11.80 0.92 8.57
C LEU A 149 -12.33 1.89 7.50
N PRO A 150 -11.96 1.70 6.21
CA PRO A 150 -12.44 2.58 5.15
C PRO A 150 -13.96 2.48 4.96
N GLY A 151 -14.56 3.64 4.77
CA GLY A 151 -15.99 3.85 4.54
C GLY A 151 -16.25 5.31 4.22
N SER A 152 -17.41 5.65 3.65
CA SER A 152 -17.74 7.02 3.27
C SER A 152 -17.92 7.96 4.47
N ALA A 153 -18.11 7.41 5.66
CA ALA A 153 -18.27 8.14 6.92
C ALA A 153 -17.31 7.62 8.00
N ALA A 154 -16.10 7.20 7.60
CA ALA A 154 -15.05 6.79 8.52
C ALA A 154 -14.80 7.86 9.58
N ARG A 155 -14.83 7.48 10.86
CA ARG A 155 -14.84 8.42 12.00
C ARG A 155 -13.47 8.96 12.33
N ASP A 156 -12.42 8.25 11.93
CA ASP A 156 -11.04 8.63 12.16
C ASP A 156 -10.17 8.24 10.96
N VAL A 157 -8.87 8.44 11.06
CA VAL A 157 -7.91 8.08 10.02
C VAL A 157 -8.00 6.60 9.67
N VAL A 158 -7.94 6.32 8.38
CA VAL A 158 -7.74 4.97 7.85
C VAL A 158 -6.25 4.77 7.60
N VAL A 159 -5.68 3.68 8.10
CA VAL A 159 -4.24 3.40 7.95
C VAL A 159 -4.03 2.14 7.13
N ILE A 160 -3.31 2.27 6.04
CA ILE A 160 -2.95 1.17 5.14
C ILE A 160 -1.42 1.08 5.06
N ALA A 161 -0.89 -0.08 5.38
CA ALA A 161 0.55 -0.33 5.28
C ALA A 161 0.85 -1.39 4.21
N GLY A 162 2.05 -1.29 3.63
CA GLY A 162 2.53 -2.26 2.66
C GLY A 162 4.05 -2.26 2.58
N HIS A 163 4.62 -3.40 2.22
CA HIS A 163 6.05 -3.53 2.06
C HIS A 163 6.57 -2.87 0.79
N THR A 164 7.83 -2.42 0.86
CA THR A 164 8.68 -2.13 -0.29
C THR A 164 9.84 -3.11 -0.33
N GLY A 165 10.24 -3.53 -1.52
CA GLY A 165 11.32 -4.50 -1.72
C GLY A 165 12.61 -3.84 -2.21
N ALA A 166 13.74 -4.19 -1.59
CA ALA A 166 15.06 -3.81 -2.05
C ALA A 166 15.48 -4.68 -3.25
N GLY A 167 15.00 -4.33 -4.44
CA GLY A 167 15.28 -5.07 -5.68
C GLY A 167 14.37 -6.29 -5.92
N VAL A 168 13.35 -6.49 -5.09
CA VAL A 168 12.32 -7.52 -5.29
C VAL A 168 10.94 -6.86 -5.40
N PRO A 169 9.97 -7.46 -6.12
CA PRO A 169 8.62 -6.94 -6.19
C PRO A 169 7.95 -6.94 -4.81
N ALA A 170 7.40 -5.79 -4.43
CA ALA A 170 6.57 -5.63 -3.26
C ALA A 170 5.44 -4.65 -3.54
N VAL A 171 4.36 -4.74 -2.78
CA VAL A 171 3.08 -4.09 -3.06
C VAL A 171 3.20 -2.56 -3.21
N PHE A 172 4.06 -1.91 -2.43
CA PHE A 172 4.20 -0.44 -2.42
C PHE A 172 5.51 0.05 -3.06
N ASN A 173 6.15 -0.75 -3.91
CA ASN A 173 7.35 -0.31 -4.62
C ASN A 173 7.14 0.95 -5.48
N SER A 174 5.94 1.15 -6.00
CA SER A 174 5.62 2.30 -6.86
C SER A 174 5.28 3.58 -6.11
N LEU A 175 5.11 3.56 -4.78
CA LEU A 175 4.79 4.79 -4.02
C LEU A 175 5.98 5.77 -3.95
N TYR A 176 7.21 5.26 -3.87
CA TYR A 176 8.40 6.07 -3.66
C TYR A 176 9.60 5.58 -4.48
N ASP A 177 10.27 6.50 -5.16
CA ASP A 177 11.53 6.24 -5.86
C ASP A 177 12.72 6.51 -4.93
N GLY A 178 13.29 5.44 -4.37
CA GLY A 178 14.42 5.53 -3.46
C GLY A 178 15.73 6.02 -4.13
N ARG A 179 15.85 5.96 -5.47
CA ARG A 179 16.99 6.49 -6.20
C ARG A 179 16.86 7.99 -6.44
N ALA A 180 15.68 8.42 -6.89
CA ALA A 180 15.38 9.82 -7.11
C ALA A 180 15.04 10.57 -5.80
N LYS A 181 14.86 9.84 -4.69
CA LYS A 181 14.50 10.36 -3.37
C LYS A 181 13.24 11.23 -3.43
N ARG A 182 12.18 10.69 -4.00
CA ARG A 182 10.92 11.40 -4.16
C ARG A 182 9.73 10.44 -4.18
N HIS A 183 8.59 10.93 -3.76
CA HIS A 183 7.32 10.27 -4.00
C HIS A 183 7.04 10.21 -5.51
N ASN A 184 6.47 9.10 -5.97
CA ASN A 184 5.92 8.99 -7.32
C ASN A 184 4.47 9.50 -7.37
N VAL A 185 3.80 9.51 -6.23
CA VAL A 185 2.50 10.16 -6.05
C VAL A 185 2.69 11.67 -6.03
N SER A 186 1.78 12.39 -6.68
CA SER A 186 1.67 13.85 -6.65
C SER A 186 0.43 14.28 -5.89
N ILE A 187 0.46 15.46 -5.27
CA ILE A 187 -0.74 16.09 -4.69
C ILE A 187 -1.81 16.22 -5.77
N GLY A 188 -3.02 15.77 -5.46
CA GLY A 188 -4.14 15.70 -6.41
C GLY A 188 -4.31 14.37 -7.12
N ASP A 189 -3.35 13.44 -7.01
CA ASP A 189 -3.53 12.07 -7.53
C ASP A 189 -4.70 11.37 -6.83
N VAL A 190 -5.36 10.47 -7.56
CA VAL A 190 -6.54 9.75 -7.07
C VAL A 190 -6.18 8.33 -6.67
N LEU A 191 -6.65 7.93 -5.49
CA LEU A 191 -6.66 6.58 -4.99
C LEU A 191 -8.09 6.06 -5.01
N TYR A 192 -8.28 4.87 -5.59
CA TYR A 192 -9.52 4.10 -5.56
C TYR A 192 -9.38 2.97 -4.56
N LEU A 193 -10.40 2.79 -3.71
CA LEU A 193 -10.41 1.75 -2.67
C LEU A 193 -11.75 1.03 -2.66
N ARG A 194 -11.73 -0.27 -2.89
CA ARG A 194 -12.89 -1.15 -2.76
C ARG A 194 -12.85 -1.87 -1.42
N THR A 195 -14.00 -2.02 -0.79
CA THR A 195 -14.14 -2.69 0.51
C THR A 195 -15.16 -3.82 0.44
N GLU A 196 -15.21 -4.66 1.47
CA GLU A 196 -16.20 -5.74 1.55
C GLU A 196 -17.65 -5.23 1.47
N ALA A 197 -17.92 -4.06 2.07
CA ALA A 197 -19.27 -3.46 2.10
C ALA A 197 -19.58 -2.59 0.88
N SER A 198 -18.60 -2.28 0.03
CA SER A 198 -18.81 -1.40 -1.12
C SER A 198 -19.42 -2.09 -2.34
N GLY A 199 -19.46 -3.42 -2.37
CA GLY A 199 -19.95 -4.17 -3.52
C GLY A 199 -19.14 -3.86 -4.79
N GLY A 200 -19.81 -3.33 -5.81
CA GLY A 200 -19.17 -2.86 -7.06
C GLY A 200 -18.74 -1.40 -7.00
N ASP A 201 -19.02 -0.66 -5.93
CA ASP A 201 -18.65 0.74 -5.79
C ASP A 201 -17.24 0.89 -5.19
N TRP A 202 -16.65 2.06 -5.42
CA TRP A 202 -15.32 2.39 -4.96
C TRP A 202 -15.34 3.71 -4.19
N LEU A 203 -14.62 3.73 -3.07
CA LEU A 203 -14.27 4.95 -2.37
C LEU A 203 -13.14 5.64 -3.12
N THR A 204 -13.26 6.95 -3.38
CA THR A 204 -12.18 7.73 -3.95
C THR A 204 -11.56 8.65 -2.91
N TYR A 205 -10.25 8.74 -2.96
CA TYR A 205 -9.46 9.63 -2.12
C TYR A 205 -8.51 10.43 -3.01
N VAL A 206 -8.21 11.67 -2.61
CA VAL A 206 -7.26 12.56 -3.30
C VAL A 206 -6.05 12.78 -2.43
N ALA A 207 -4.85 12.69 -2.99
CA ALA A 207 -3.59 12.92 -2.28
C ALA A 207 -3.49 14.39 -1.83
N THR A 208 -3.24 14.61 -0.54
CA THR A 208 -3.20 15.94 0.09
C THR A 208 -1.84 16.32 0.64
N ASP A 209 -1.05 15.34 1.09
CA ASP A 209 0.25 15.59 1.72
C ASP A 209 1.20 14.40 1.54
N LEU A 210 2.50 14.68 1.54
CA LEU A 210 3.57 13.71 1.32
C LEU A 210 4.63 13.90 2.40
N HIS A 211 5.05 12.82 3.08
CA HIS A 211 6.00 12.90 4.18
C HIS A 211 7.05 11.79 4.10
N GLU A 212 8.25 12.08 4.62
CA GLU A 212 9.38 11.16 4.70
C GLU A 212 9.95 11.08 6.12
N PRO A 213 9.12 10.77 7.14
CA PRO A 213 9.58 10.73 8.52
C PRO A 213 10.61 9.63 8.74
N LYS A 214 11.49 9.85 9.72
CA LYS A 214 12.27 8.75 10.29
C LYS A 214 11.35 7.78 11.01
N LYS A 215 11.68 6.49 11.00
CA LYS A 215 10.85 5.45 11.63
C LYS A 215 10.64 5.66 13.11
N ASP A 216 11.67 6.16 13.81
CA ASP A 216 11.64 6.47 15.23
C ASP A 216 10.82 7.72 15.59
N GLY A 217 10.47 8.56 14.61
CA GLY A 217 9.65 9.77 14.82
C GLY A 217 8.27 9.71 14.19
N LEU A 218 7.93 8.62 13.50
CA LEU A 218 6.63 8.53 12.82
C LEU A 218 5.46 8.51 13.83
N ALA A 219 5.57 7.74 14.91
CA ALA A 219 4.48 7.54 15.86
C ALA A 219 4.06 8.83 16.59
N GLU A 220 4.98 9.77 16.81
CA GLU A 220 4.76 11.04 17.52
C GLU A 220 4.47 12.22 16.57
N SER A 221 4.43 12.00 15.25
CA SER A 221 4.24 13.08 14.28
C SER A 221 2.79 13.57 14.22
N ALA A 222 2.49 14.65 14.95
CA ALA A 222 1.16 15.29 14.89
C ALA A 222 0.82 15.81 13.49
N GLU A 223 1.80 16.14 12.66
CA GLU A 223 1.60 16.56 11.28
C GLU A 223 1.00 15.42 10.43
N ILE A 224 1.44 14.18 10.65
CA ILE A 224 0.98 13.00 9.92
C ILE A 224 -0.33 12.48 10.49
N TRP A 225 -0.39 12.28 11.82
CA TRP A 225 -1.53 11.64 12.48
C TRP A 225 -2.66 12.60 12.83
N GLY A 226 -2.39 13.90 12.93
CA GLY A 226 -3.30 14.87 13.54
C GLY A 226 -3.19 14.89 15.06
N THR A 227 -3.92 15.82 15.68
CA THR A 227 -3.99 15.96 17.16
C THR A 227 -5.28 15.41 17.76
N GLY A 228 -6.13 14.79 16.96
CA GLY A 228 -7.41 14.18 17.32
C GLY A 228 -7.95 13.35 16.17
N ALA A 229 -9.21 12.95 16.25
CA ALA A 229 -9.87 12.22 15.17
C ALA A 229 -9.82 13.02 13.86
N THR A 230 -9.53 12.33 12.77
CA THR A 230 -9.39 12.93 11.42
C THR A 230 -10.31 12.23 10.41
N PRO A 231 -11.64 12.43 10.49
CA PRO A 231 -12.61 11.79 9.60
C PRO A 231 -12.30 12.06 8.12
N GLY A 232 -12.42 11.01 7.31
CA GLY A 232 -12.16 11.09 5.87
C GLY A 232 -10.67 11.17 5.49
N ARG A 233 -9.73 11.07 6.45
CA ARG A 233 -8.30 10.94 6.18
C ARG A 233 -7.92 9.47 5.99
N LEU A 234 -7.02 9.23 5.03
CA LEU A 234 -6.37 7.93 4.84
C LEU A 234 -4.87 8.16 4.74
N LEU A 235 -4.09 7.26 5.34
CA LEU A 235 -2.64 7.23 5.22
C LEU A 235 -2.22 5.93 4.54
N THR A 236 -1.34 6.01 3.53
CA THR A 236 -0.57 4.87 3.05
C THR A 236 0.85 4.97 3.56
N ILE A 237 1.34 3.91 4.20
CA ILE A 237 2.65 3.88 4.86
C ILE A 237 3.49 2.75 4.29
N SER A 238 4.70 3.07 3.85
CA SER A 238 5.68 2.10 3.38
C SER A 238 7.09 2.48 3.83
N CYS A 239 8.05 1.55 3.68
CA CYS A 239 9.46 1.84 3.92
C CYS A 239 10.06 2.55 2.71
N ILE A 240 10.95 3.53 2.94
CA ILE A 240 11.85 4.04 1.89
C ILE A 240 13.04 3.09 1.78
N GLN A 241 13.18 2.42 0.64
CA GLN A 241 14.34 1.58 0.39
C GLN A 241 15.53 2.44 -0.01
N PRO A 242 16.68 2.35 0.69
CA PRO A 242 17.88 3.09 0.32
C PRO A 242 18.43 2.62 -1.03
N ALA A 243 19.18 3.48 -1.71
CA ALA A 243 19.84 3.14 -2.97
C ALA A 243 20.79 1.93 -2.83
N ASN A 244 21.39 1.77 -1.65
CA ASN A 244 22.14 0.56 -1.30
C ASN A 244 21.15 -0.49 -0.71
N PRO A 245 20.85 -1.59 -1.41
CA PRO A 245 19.88 -2.59 -0.94
C PRO A 245 20.34 -3.37 0.30
N LEU A 246 21.61 -3.23 0.70
CA LEU A 246 22.15 -3.85 1.92
C LEU A 246 22.06 -2.92 3.14
N ALA A 247 21.72 -1.66 2.94
CA ALA A 247 21.50 -0.71 4.03
C ALA A 247 20.10 -0.88 4.63
N ASP A 248 19.98 -0.58 5.93
CA ASP A 248 18.70 -0.60 6.60
C ASP A 248 17.80 0.56 6.11
N SER A 249 16.53 0.29 5.90
CA SER A 249 15.53 1.34 5.70
C SER A 249 15.27 2.03 7.03
N VAL A 250 15.57 3.33 7.10
CA VAL A 250 15.44 4.15 8.32
C VAL A 250 14.33 5.19 8.24
N GLN A 251 13.67 5.30 7.07
CA GLN A 251 12.59 6.25 6.82
C GLN A 251 11.36 5.54 6.25
N ASN A 252 10.21 6.18 6.41
CA ASN A 252 8.97 5.79 5.78
C ASN A 252 8.57 6.79 4.69
N ALA A 253 7.94 6.31 3.63
CA ALA A 253 7.15 7.12 2.73
C ALA A 253 5.71 7.08 3.21
N VAL A 254 5.15 8.23 3.52
CA VAL A 254 3.77 8.39 3.95
C VAL A 254 3.06 9.31 2.98
N VAL A 255 1.94 8.85 2.43
CA VAL A 255 1.05 9.69 1.62
C VAL A 255 -0.25 9.87 2.38
N GLY A 256 -0.63 11.11 2.60
CA GLY A 256 -1.92 11.48 3.14
C GLY A 256 -2.94 11.69 2.02
N TRP A 257 -4.12 11.13 2.23
CA TRP A 257 -5.24 11.18 1.30
C TRP A 257 -6.48 11.68 2.00
N ARG A 258 -7.36 12.35 1.24
CA ARG A 258 -8.66 12.83 1.72
C ARG A 258 -9.77 12.15 0.93
N PHE A 259 -10.77 11.60 1.64
CA PHE A 259 -11.98 11.08 1.02
C PHE A 259 -12.65 12.16 0.16
N ASP A 260 -13.01 11.79 -1.06
CA ASP A 260 -13.70 12.66 -2.01
C ASP A 260 -15.17 12.22 -2.19
N ARG A 261 -15.38 11.02 -2.74
CA ARG A 261 -16.72 10.48 -3.02
C ARG A 261 -16.72 8.97 -3.25
N VAL A 262 -17.92 8.43 -3.45
CA VAL A 262 -18.12 7.06 -3.94
C VAL A 262 -18.39 7.13 -5.45
N VAL A 263 -17.79 6.22 -6.21
CA VAL A 263 -17.95 6.07 -7.66
C VAL A 263 -18.25 4.63 -8.03
N SER A 264 -18.92 4.41 -9.17
CA SER A 264 -19.20 3.07 -9.67
C SER A 264 -17.95 2.42 -10.28
N GLU A 265 -17.95 1.09 -10.36
CA GLU A 265 -16.90 0.32 -11.02
C GLU A 265 -16.69 0.75 -12.48
N GLU A 266 -17.77 1.07 -13.20
CA GLU A 266 -17.70 1.56 -14.58
C GLU A 266 -16.88 2.86 -14.69
N GLN A 267 -17.11 3.81 -13.77
CA GLN A 267 -16.35 5.06 -13.72
C GLN A 267 -14.87 4.80 -13.42
N VAL A 268 -14.56 3.86 -12.52
CA VAL A 268 -13.18 3.50 -12.19
C VAL A 268 -12.48 2.87 -13.39
N ARG A 269 -13.13 1.93 -14.08
CA ARG A 269 -12.59 1.31 -15.31
C ARG A 269 -12.32 2.35 -16.40
N ALA A 270 -13.26 3.25 -16.64
CA ALA A 270 -13.07 4.34 -17.61
C ALA A 270 -11.86 5.21 -17.26
N ASN A 271 -11.64 5.51 -15.96
CA ASN A 271 -10.51 6.30 -15.50
C ASN A 271 -9.17 5.54 -15.51
N MET A 272 -9.22 4.21 -15.50
CA MET A 272 -8.03 3.35 -15.60
C MET A 272 -7.68 2.97 -17.04
N GLY A 273 -8.52 3.32 -18.02
CA GLY A 273 -8.31 3.00 -19.43
C GLY A 273 -8.56 1.53 -19.78
N GLU A 274 -9.44 0.86 -19.02
CA GLU A 274 -9.82 -0.56 -19.17
C GLU A 274 -11.13 -0.73 -19.95
#